data_977fca5a8663877bd52ed2ccc1a03ca4
#
_entry.id   977fca5a8663877bd52ed2ccc1a03ca4
#
_cell.length_a   1.000
_cell.length_b   1.000
_cell.length_c   1.000
_cell.angle_alpha   90.00
_cell.angle_beta   90.00
_cell.angle_gamma   90.00
#
_symmetry.space_group_name_H-M   'P 1'
#
loop_
_entity.id
_entity.type
_entity.pdbx_description
1 polymer ?
#
loop_
_entity_poly.entity_id
_entity_poly.type
_entity_poly.pdbx_seq_one_letter_code
_entity_poly.pdbx_strand_id
1 'polypeptide(L)'
;MSSNKNRAEQRMKDLKKSASLDELEKRLLIKDTANSDEVPGVPTDGLYTKDGQLERLEFLKEKTGEGIPFLEGARAFENHKLLEGNIENFIGMTQVPTGLIGPLLVHGTCANGDFYLPLATTEGSLVASYNRGAKATRMAGGVTSVCLIEGVQRSP
;
A
#
# COMPACT_ATOMS: atom_id res chain seq x y z
N MET A 1 -3.00 -18.56 -22.61
CA MET A 1 -2.56 -17.43 -21.73
C MET A 1 -2.42 -16.18 -22.58
N SER A 2 -3.11 -15.10 -22.25
CA SER A 2 -2.92 -13.80 -22.91
C SER A 2 -1.53 -13.28 -22.54
N SER A 3 -0.72 -12.88 -23.52
CA SER A 3 0.60 -12.30 -23.25
C SER A 3 0.46 -11.02 -22.44
N ASN A 4 1.45 -10.68 -21.61
CA ASN A 4 1.46 -9.41 -20.84
C ASN A 4 1.28 -8.21 -21.76
N LYS A 5 1.76 -8.29 -23.02
CA LYS A 5 1.56 -7.27 -24.04
C LYS A 5 0.07 -7.05 -24.35
N ASN A 6 -0.69 -8.12 -24.56
CA ASN A 6 -2.12 -8.02 -24.88
C ASN A 6 -2.93 -7.43 -23.70
N ARG A 7 -2.54 -7.76 -22.45
CA ARG A 7 -3.14 -7.18 -21.26
C ARG A 7 -2.85 -5.69 -21.15
N ALA A 8 -1.61 -5.27 -21.38
CA ALA A 8 -1.23 -3.86 -21.36
C ALA A 8 -1.95 -3.07 -22.46
N GLU A 9 -2.02 -3.61 -23.68
CA GLU A 9 -2.78 -2.98 -24.78
C GLU A 9 -4.27 -2.86 -24.49
N GLN A 10 -4.86 -3.91 -23.89
CA GLN A 10 -6.27 -3.84 -23.47
C GLN A 10 -6.48 -2.79 -22.39
N ARG A 11 -5.60 -2.75 -21.36
CA ARG A 11 -5.69 -1.75 -20.28
C ARG A 11 -5.54 -0.32 -20.82
N MET A 12 -4.62 -0.11 -21.76
CA MET A 12 -4.48 1.20 -22.42
C MET A 12 -5.73 1.61 -23.17
N LYS A 13 -6.41 0.66 -23.83
CA LYS A 13 -7.71 0.93 -24.50
C LYS A 13 -8.78 1.28 -23.47
N ASP A 14 -8.82 0.58 -22.35
CA ASP A 14 -9.81 0.82 -21.28
C ASP A 14 -9.57 2.17 -20.60
N LEU A 15 -8.31 2.54 -20.33
CA LEU A 15 -7.96 3.87 -19.82
C LEU A 15 -8.40 4.99 -20.77
N LYS A 16 -8.14 4.84 -22.08
CA LYS A 16 -8.58 5.82 -23.09
C LYS A 16 -10.09 5.92 -23.23
N LYS A 17 -10.83 4.87 -22.88
CA LYS A 17 -12.30 4.89 -22.85
C LYS A 17 -12.84 5.54 -21.56
N SER A 18 -12.13 5.39 -20.46
CA SER A 18 -12.56 5.86 -19.12
C SER A 18 -12.37 7.35 -18.92
N ALA A 19 -11.38 7.96 -19.61
CA ALA A 19 -11.09 9.38 -19.51
C ALA A 19 -10.35 9.87 -20.76
N SER A 20 -10.49 11.16 -21.09
CA SER A 20 -9.69 11.80 -22.13
C SER A 20 -8.20 11.84 -21.74
N LEU A 21 -7.31 12.00 -22.72
CA LEU A 21 -5.87 12.15 -22.44
C LEU A 21 -5.60 13.34 -21.52
N ASP A 22 -6.28 14.47 -21.75
CA ASP A 22 -6.14 15.68 -20.93
C ASP A 22 -6.59 15.45 -19.46
N GLU A 23 -7.63 14.63 -19.24
CA GLU A 23 -8.06 14.28 -17.90
C GLU A 23 -7.07 13.33 -17.21
N LEU A 24 -6.49 12.38 -17.96
CA LEU A 24 -5.46 11.49 -17.43
C LEU A 24 -4.20 12.29 -17.10
N GLU A 25 -3.76 13.19 -17.97
CA GLU A 25 -2.64 14.10 -17.71
C GLU A 25 -2.87 14.94 -16.45
N LYS A 26 -4.06 15.54 -16.31
CA LYS A 26 -4.40 16.31 -15.09
C LYS A 26 -4.37 15.48 -13.82
N ARG A 27 -4.75 14.19 -13.87
CA ARG A 27 -4.66 13.28 -12.71
C ARG A 27 -3.23 12.96 -12.34
N LEU A 28 -2.32 12.90 -13.32
CA LEU A 28 -0.91 12.56 -13.16
C LEU A 28 -0.03 13.76 -12.84
N LEU A 29 -0.55 15.00 -13.01
CA LEU A 29 0.18 16.21 -12.67
C LEU A 29 0.48 16.26 -11.17
N ILE A 30 1.72 16.55 -10.86
CA ILE A 30 2.16 16.85 -9.50
C ILE A 30 1.37 18.07 -9.02
N LYS A 31 0.63 17.89 -7.92
CA LYS A 31 -0.06 19.00 -7.25
C LYS A 31 0.91 19.66 -6.29
N ASP A 32 0.83 20.99 -6.21
CA ASP A 32 1.57 21.71 -5.19
C ASP A 32 1.10 21.23 -3.80
N THR A 33 2.03 20.67 -3.04
CA THR A 33 1.78 20.14 -1.69
C THR A 33 2.08 21.17 -0.61
N ALA A 34 1.96 22.47 -0.93
CA ALA A 34 2.21 23.57 0.01
C ALA A 34 1.43 23.43 1.34
N ASN A 35 0.36 22.63 1.36
CA ASN A 35 -0.41 22.27 2.56
C ASN A 35 -0.05 20.86 3.08
N SER A 36 1.21 20.48 3.03
CA SER A 36 1.69 19.16 3.48
C SER A 36 1.42 18.88 4.97
N ASP A 37 1.18 19.90 5.76
CA ASP A 37 0.98 19.82 7.22
C ASP A 37 -0.43 19.34 7.62
N GLU A 38 -1.40 19.32 6.69
CA GLU A 38 -2.78 18.90 6.98
C GLU A 38 -2.96 17.36 7.03
N VAL A 39 -2.02 16.60 6.47
CA VAL A 39 -2.12 15.13 6.46
C VAL A 39 -1.23 14.55 7.55
N PRO A 40 -1.83 13.92 8.59
CA PRO A 40 -1.08 13.46 9.73
C PRO A 40 -0.08 12.36 9.36
N GLY A 41 1.10 12.41 9.96
CA GLY A 41 2.06 11.30 9.94
C GLY A 41 1.57 10.11 10.76
N VAL A 42 2.24 8.96 10.63
CA VAL A 42 2.01 7.80 11.49
C VAL A 42 2.32 8.19 12.94
N PRO A 43 1.39 7.95 13.90
CA PRO A 43 1.59 8.35 15.29
C PRO A 43 2.67 7.53 15.99
N THR A 44 3.19 8.07 17.11
CA THR A 44 4.17 7.40 18.00
C THR A 44 5.38 6.83 17.25
N ASP A 45 5.98 7.63 16.35
CA ASP A 45 7.17 7.25 15.58
C ASP A 45 8.29 6.81 16.54
N GLY A 46 8.81 5.61 16.31
CA GLY A 46 9.90 5.02 17.08
C GLY A 46 9.53 4.38 18.43
N LEU A 47 8.28 4.39 18.88
CA LEU A 47 7.88 3.73 20.12
C LEU A 47 7.50 2.24 19.89
N TYR A 48 8.20 1.36 20.63
CA TYR A 48 8.00 -0.11 20.62
C TYR A 48 7.19 -0.58 21.83
N THR A 49 6.22 0.21 22.27
CA THR A 49 5.34 -0.09 23.41
C THR A 49 4.00 -0.64 22.96
N LYS A 50 3.30 -1.31 23.86
CA LYS A 50 1.94 -1.80 23.59
C LYS A 50 0.98 -0.65 23.30
N ASP A 51 1.10 0.46 24.03
CA ASP A 51 0.26 1.63 23.82
C ASP A 51 0.51 2.28 22.46
N GLY A 52 1.77 2.43 22.05
CA GLY A 52 2.13 2.90 20.72
C GLY A 52 1.64 1.97 19.60
N GLN A 53 1.58 0.66 19.82
CA GLN A 53 0.95 -0.28 18.89
C GLN A 53 -0.55 -0.02 18.76
N LEU A 54 -1.25 0.09 19.88
CA LEU A 54 -2.70 0.32 19.92
C LEU A 54 -3.07 1.65 19.25
N GLU A 55 -2.33 2.72 19.52
CA GLU A 55 -2.54 4.03 18.91
C GLU A 55 -2.40 3.98 17.38
N ARG A 56 -1.39 3.26 16.86
CA ARG A 56 -1.23 3.07 15.40
C ARG A 56 -2.33 2.21 14.79
N LEU A 57 -2.84 1.20 15.49
CA LEU A 57 -3.96 0.38 15.03
C LEU A 57 -5.26 1.20 14.98
N GLU A 58 -5.51 2.02 15.99
CA GLU A 58 -6.67 2.91 16.03
C GLU A 58 -6.59 3.96 14.92
N PHE A 59 -5.44 4.60 14.74
CA PHE A 59 -5.19 5.51 13.62
C PHE A 59 -5.49 4.86 12.26
N LEU A 60 -5.02 3.64 12.05
CA LEU A 60 -5.26 2.93 10.79
C LEU A 60 -6.74 2.58 10.62
N LYS A 61 -7.42 2.19 11.69
CA LYS A 61 -8.86 1.94 11.71
C LYS A 61 -9.66 3.20 11.37
N GLU A 62 -9.30 4.35 11.92
CA GLU A 62 -9.91 5.64 11.57
C GLU A 62 -9.73 5.99 10.09
N LYS A 63 -8.56 5.72 9.53
CA LYS A 63 -8.26 6.01 8.12
C LYS A 63 -8.92 5.06 7.13
N THR A 64 -9.11 3.79 7.50
CA THR A 64 -9.67 2.76 6.62
C THR A 64 -11.16 2.50 6.86
N GLY A 65 -11.68 2.85 8.04
CA GLY A 65 -13.02 2.49 8.48
C GLY A 65 -13.17 1.04 8.94
N GLU A 66 -12.10 0.23 8.92
CA GLU A 66 -12.12 -1.20 9.22
C GLU A 66 -11.08 -1.61 10.25
N GLY A 67 -11.42 -2.59 11.09
CA GLY A 67 -10.45 -3.23 12.00
C GLY A 67 -9.53 -4.20 11.26
N ILE A 68 -8.36 -4.46 11.85
CA ILE A 68 -7.34 -5.34 11.26
C ILE A 68 -7.08 -6.52 12.22
N PRO A 69 -8.06 -7.44 12.35
CA PRO A 69 -8.09 -8.43 13.42
C PRO A 69 -6.90 -9.39 13.43
N PHE A 70 -6.26 -9.62 12.29
CA PHE A 70 -5.04 -10.44 12.21
C PHE A 70 -3.82 -9.72 12.80
N LEU A 71 -3.69 -8.42 12.59
CA LEU A 71 -2.60 -7.62 13.17
C LEU A 71 -2.84 -7.30 14.65
N GLU A 72 -4.09 -7.20 15.05
CA GLU A 72 -4.51 -7.04 16.45
C GLU A 72 -4.30 -8.31 17.28
N GLY A 73 -4.16 -9.47 16.63
CA GLY A 73 -4.09 -10.78 17.28
C GLY A 73 -5.46 -11.33 17.71
N ALA A 74 -6.55 -10.67 17.32
CA ALA A 74 -7.92 -11.10 17.60
C ALA A 74 -8.38 -12.26 16.70
N ARG A 75 -7.67 -12.50 15.60
CA ARG A 75 -7.98 -13.56 14.63
C ARG A 75 -6.75 -14.35 14.24
N ALA A 76 -6.88 -15.67 14.17
CA ALA A 76 -5.90 -16.58 13.58
C ALA A 76 -6.36 -17.00 12.17
N PHE A 77 -5.41 -17.52 11.39
CA PHE A 77 -5.72 -18.11 10.09
C PHE A 77 -6.38 -19.49 10.28
N GLU A 78 -7.63 -19.64 9.85
CA GLU A 78 -8.44 -20.83 10.09
C GLU A 78 -8.74 -21.63 8.80
N ASN A 79 -8.85 -20.97 7.66
CA ASN A 79 -9.25 -21.61 6.41
C ASN A 79 -8.05 -22.13 5.62
N HIS A 80 -7.57 -23.32 5.95
CA HIS A 80 -6.41 -23.97 5.34
C HIS A 80 -6.58 -24.25 3.84
N LYS A 81 -7.82 -24.37 3.33
CA LYS A 81 -8.10 -24.57 1.90
C LYS A 81 -7.64 -23.41 1.02
N LEU A 82 -7.56 -22.20 1.60
CA LEU A 82 -7.03 -21.03 0.86
C LEU A 82 -5.54 -21.13 0.54
N LEU A 83 -4.83 -22.07 1.15
CA LEU A 83 -3.40 -22.31 0.91
C LEU A 83 -3.15 -23.37 -0.17
N GLU A 84 -4.19 -24.01 -0.69
CA GLU A 84 -4.05 -25.00 -1.73
C GLU A 84 -3.39 -24.38 -2.98
N GLY A 85 -2.29 -24.99 -3.43
CA GLY A 85 -1.47 -24.46 -4.51
C GLY A 85 -0.49 -23.34 -4.13
N ASN A 86 -0.47 -22.89 -2.87
CA ASN A 86 0.48 -21.88 -2.38
C ASN A 86 1.62 -22.49 -1.57
N ILE A 87 1.34 -23.54 -0.79
CA ILE A 87 2.34 -24.23 0.03
C ILE A 87 1.97 -25.71 0.18
N GLU A 88 2.96 -26.58 0.04
CA GLU A 88 2.87 -28.01 0.27
C GLU A 88 3.23 -28.35 1.71
N ASN A 89 2.66 -29.45 2.23
CA ASN A 89 2.96 -29.98 3.60
C ASN A 89 2.82 -28.91 4.71
N PHE A 90 1.78 -28.09 4.62
CA PHE A 90 1.53 -27.00 5.56
C PHE A 90 1.47 -27.50 7.02
N ILE A 91 2.25 -26.90 7.90
CA ILE A 91 2.31 -27.23 9.33
C ILE A 91 1.87 -26.07 10.26
N GLY A 92 1.75 -24.85 9.73
CA GLY A 92 1.36 -23.69 10.52
C GLY A 92 1.82 -22.36 9.93
N MET A 93 1.46 -21.27 10.60
CA MET A 93 1.82 -19.90 10.23
C MET A 93 2.94 -19.39 11.12
N THR A 94 3.84 -18.58 10.55
CA THR A 94 4.80 -17.78 11.32
C THR A 94 4.32 -16.35 11.45
N GLN A 95 4.71 -15.67 12.52
CA GLN A 95 4.43 -14.24 12.68
C GLN A 95 5.58 -13.42 12.12
N VAL A 96 5.25 -12.46 11.26
CA VAL A 96 6.20 -11.48 10.72
C VAL A 96 5.82 -10.10 11.26
N PRO A 97 6.75 -9.36 11.89
CA PRO A 97 6.46 -8.02 12.36
C PRO A 97 5.99 -7.12 11.23
N THR A 98 4.93 -6.34 11.48
CA THR A 98 4.36 -5.44 10.49
C THR A 98 4.38 -4.01 11.02
N GLY A 99 5.08 -3.12 10.32
CA GLY A 99 5.12 -1.70 10.59
C GLY A 99 4.20 -0.92 9.65
N LEU A 100 3.99 0.35 9.94
CA LEU A 100 3.19 1.27 9.15
C LEU A 100 4.05 2.43 8.66
N ILE A 101 3.91 2.78 7.39
CA ILE A 101 4.53 3.96 6.80
C ILE A 101 3.49 4.89 6.20
N GLY A 102 3.85 6.15 6.01
CA GLY A 102 3.02 7.16 5.33
C GLY A 102 2.97 8.51 6.05
N PRO A 103 2.23 9.47 5.47
CA PRO A 103 1.48 9.34 4.22
C PRO A 103 2.37 9.30 2.98
N LEU A 104 2.05 8.43 2.02
CA LEU A 104 2.61 8.44 0.68
C LEU A 104 1.60 9.08 -0.27
N LEU A 105 1.98 10.19 -0.89
CA LEU A 105 1.14 10.86 -1.89
C LEU A 105 1.31 10.20 -3.25
N VAL A 106 0.22 9.73 -3.84
CA VAL A 106 0.20 9.07 -5.14
C VAL A 106 -0.73 9.80 -6.10
N HIS A 107 -0.24 10.06 -7.30
CA HIS A 107 -1.00 10.54 -8.45
C HIS A 107 -1.02 9.44 -9.50
N GLY A 108 -2.06 8.64 -9.52
CA GLY A 108 -2.09 7.45 -10.35
C GLY A 108 -3.38 7.27 -11.14
N THR A 109 -3.31 6.42 -12.15
CA THR A 109 -4.48 6.03 -12.94
C THR A 109 -5.44 5.14 -12.18
N CYS A 110 -4.97 4.39 -11.17
CA CYS A 110 -5.75 3.47 -10.36
C CYS A 110 -5.84 3.88 -8.89
N ALA A 111 -4.88 4.68 -8.38
CA ALA A 111 -4.85 5.17 -7.01
C ALA A 111 -4.48 6.65 -7.02
N ASN A 112 -5.19 7.48 -6.25
CA ASN A 112 -4.91 8.91 -6.15
C ASN A 112 -5.24 9.39 -4.73
N GLY A 113 -4.28 10.05 -4.09
CA GLY A 113 -4.42 10.56 -2.72
C GLY A 113 -3.29 10.13 -1.79
N ASP A 114 -3.53 10.26 -0.50
CA ASP A 114 -2.60 9.90 0.56
C ASP A 114 -2.86 8.48 1.08
N PHE A 115 -1.80 7.67 1.10
CA PHE A 115 -1.89 6.27 1.49
C PHE A 115 -0.96 5.95 2.66
N TYR A 116 -1.47 5.13 3.58
CA TYR A 116 -0.70 4.51 4.66
C TYR A 116 -0.52 3.03 4.36
N LEU A 117 0.73 2.55 4.36
CA LEU A 117 1.08 1.24 3.85
C LEU A 117 1.63 0.34 4.97
N PRO A 118 0.97 -0.78 5.31
CA PRO A 118 1.54 -1.80 6.16
C PRO A 118 2.70 -2.52 5.45
N LEU A 119 3.83 -2.65 6.12
CA LEU A 119 5.01 -3.36 5.63
C LEU A 119 5.41 -4.46 6.62
N ALA A 120 5.29 -5.71 6.18
CA ALA A 120 5.77 -6.86 6.92
C ALA A 120 7.24 -7.14 6.58
N THR A 121 8.10 -7.20 7.59
CA THR A 121 9.54 -7.42 7.38
C THR A 121 10.23 -7.96 8.60
N THR A 122 11.31 -8.72 8.39
CA THR A 122 12.28 -9.12 9.40
C THR A 122 13.58 -8.31 9.30
N GLU A 123 13.69 -7.41 8.34
CA GLU A 123 14.86 -6.56 8.15
C GLU A 123 14.78 -5.32 9.05
N GLY A 124 15.84 -5.10 9.83
CA GLY A 124 15.96 -3.91 10.67
C GLY A 124 16.04 -2.61 9.87
N SER A 125 15.41 -1.56 10.40
CA SER A 125 15.38 -0.22 9.80
C SER A 125 14.65 -0.09 8.45
N LEU A 126 14.12 -1.15 7.86
CA LEU A 126 13.42 -1.09 6.57
C LEU A 126 12.23 -0.13 6.64
N VAL A 127 11.34 -0.32 7.64
CA VAL A 127 10.15 0.52 7.82
C VAL A 127 10.53 2.00 8.00
N ALA A 128 11.56 2.28 8.80
CA ALA A 128 12.06 3.65 9.00
C ALA A 128 12.60 4.27 7.69
N SER A 129 13.31 3.48 6.88
CA SER A 129 13.84 3.93 5.58
C SER A 129 12.72 4.24 4.60
N TYR A 130 11.73 3.36 4.48
CA TYR A 130 10.55 3.60 3.62
C TYR A 130 9.71 4.78 4.11
N ASN A 131 9.54 4.96 5.43
CA ASN A 131 8.80 6.10 5.98
C ASN A 131 9.49 7.43 5.65
N ARG A 132 10.83 7.50 5.74
CA ARG A 132 11.60 8.68 5.28
C ARG A 132 11.43 8.92 3.79
N GLY A 133 11.47 7.84 2.98
CA GLY A 133 11.23 7.90 1.55
C GLY A 133 9.84 8.44 1.22
N ALA A 134 8.80 7.97 1.89
CA ALA A 134 7.43 8.46 1.72
C ALA A 134 7.31 9.96 2.04
N LYS A 135 7.92 10.41 3.15
CA LYS A 135 7.96 11.84 3.52
C LYS A 135 8.69 12.68 2.46
N ALA A 136 9.89 12.26 2.05
CA ALA A 136 10.67 12.97 1.04
C ALA A 136 9.95 13.05 -0.32
N THR A 137 9.36 11.95 -0.75
CA THR A 137 8.58 11.88 -1.99
C THR A 137 7.36 12.81 -1.93
N ARG A 138 6.66 12.82 -0.79
CA ARG A 138 5.52 13.72 -0.57
C ARG A 138 5.95 15.19 -0.69
N MET A 139 7.07 15.59 -0.06
CA MET A 139 7.61 16.95 -0.14
C MET A 139 8.00 17.34 -1.57
N ALA A 140 8.36 16.37 -2.41
CA ALA A 140 8.64 16.57 -3.83
C ALA A 140 7.38 16.57 -4.73
N GLY A 141 6.17 16.53 -4.13
CA GLY A 141 4.92 16.56 -4.88
C GLY A 141 4.26 15.21 -5.13
N GLY A 142 4.79 14.13 -4.56
CA GLY A 142 4.22 12.78 -4.64
C GLY A 142 4.84 11.90 -5.72
N VAL A 143 4.23 10.75 -5.92
CA VAL A 143 4.62 9.74 -6.92
C VAL A 143 3.58 9.67 -8.03
N THR A 144 4.04 9.75 -9.27
CA THR A 144 3.18 9.46 -10.43
C THR A 144 3.20 7.97 -10.76
N SER A 145 2.03 7.34 -10.90
CA SER A 145 1.89 5.91 -11.16
C SER A 145 0.91 5.62 -12.29
N VAL A 146 1.32 4.81 -13.23
CA VAL A 146 0.46 4.31 -14.32
C VAL A 146 0.34 2.79 -14.20
N CYS A 147 -0.88 2.30 -13.94
CA CYS A 147 -1.15 0.87 -13.86
C CYS A 147 -1.58 0.35 -15.23
N LEU A 148 -0.71 -0.45 -15.86
CA LEU A 148 -0.97 -1.08 -17.16
C LEU A 148 -1.38 -2.55 -17.03
N ILE A 149 -1.01 -3.20 -15.94
CA ILE A 149 -1.27 -4.62 -15.71
C ILE A 149 -1.75 -4.78 -14.26
N GLU A 150 -2.93 -5.37 -14.10
CA GLU A 150 -3.46 -5.75 -12.79
C GLU A 150 -3.13 -7.22 -12.53
N GLY A 151 -2.32 -7.47 -11.53
CA GLY A 151 -1.99 -8.81 -11.07
C GLY A 151 -0.51 -9.02 -10.83
N VAL A 152 -0.22 -9.99 -9.98
CA VAL A 152 1.12 -10.50 -9.72
C VAL A 152 1.27 -11.82 -10.46
N GLN A 153 2.24 -11.91 -11.34
CA GLN A 153 2.57 -13.15 -12.01
C GLN A 153 3.79 -13.76 -11.31
N ARG A 154 3.64 -15.01 -10.85
CA ARG A 154 4.76 -15.80 -10.39
C ARG A 154 5.63 -16.13 -11.61
N SER A 155 6.92 -15.84 -11.52
CA SER A 155 7.90 -16.42 -12.45
C SER A 155 8.06 -17.90 -12.14
N PRO A 156 8.05 -18.77 -13.15
CA PRO A 156 8.30 -20.20 -12.97
C PRO A 156 9.71 -20.46 -12.45
#